data_0b690f458376116c39c3790d6d1535c7
#
_entry.id   0b690f458376116c39c3790d6d1535c7
#
_cell.length_a   1.000
_cell.length_b   1.000
_cell.length_c   1.000
_cell.angle_alpha   90.00
_cell.angle_beta   90.00
_cell.angle_gamma   90.00
#
_symmetry.space_group_name_H-M   'P 1'
#
loop_
_entity.id
_entity.type
_entity.pdbx_description
1 polymer ?
#
loop_
_entity_poly.entity_id
_entity_poly.type
_entity_poly.pdbx_seq_one_letter_code
_entity_poly.pdbx_strand_id
1 'polypeptide(L)'
;AVLLLKVLPVFSDVYAQLGGAFGLSAGVLSFGRTAGIICLALTAVLVLAGIFAYFCARTPAGYERLAAFLVLLPFARRVSDKISSGRVAYALSLLLSSGYDIDEAVRLLPGLLTQPAAVKKIGLISSSMEQGESFSAAARESGLFSGMYARLVGLGSQSGTLDEVMARLSAMYDAEIEEGMAGVLGAVEPAIVAVLSTVIGIVLLSVMLPLL
;
A
#
# COMPACT_ATOMS: atom_id res chain seq x y z
N ALA A 1 27.41 0.07 -9.71
CA ALA A 1 27.54 1.35 -10.44
C ALA A 1 29.00 1.64 -10.83
N VAL A 2 29.98 1.57 -9.91
CA VAL A 2 31.40 1.87 -10.17
C VAL A 2 32.03 0.88 -11.16
N LEU A 3 31.69 -0.41 -11.07
CA LEU A 3 32.17 -1.45 -11.99
C LEU A 3 31.67 -1.22 -13.44
N LEU A 4 30.40 -0.85 -13.60
CA LEU A 4 29.82 -0.56 -14.92
C LEU A 4 30.38 0.71 -15.54
N LEU A 5 30.65 1.76 -14.77
CA LEU A 5 31.17 3.04 -15.27
C LEU A 5 32.68 3.01 -15.61
N LYS A 6 33.46 2.18 -14.92
CA LYS A 6 34.90 2.14 -15.08
C LYS A 6 35.41 0.95 -15.93
N VAL A 7 34.69 -0.17 -15.89
CA VAL A 7 35.09 -1.41 -16.56
C VAL A 7 34.53 -1.46 -17.98
N LEU A 8 33.31 -0.96 -18.22
CA LEU A 8 32.73 -0.93 -19.57
C LEU A 8 33.54 -0.12 -20.60
N PRO A 9 34.05 1.10 -20.30
CA PRO A 9 34.82 1.83 -21.29
C PRO A 9 36.16 1.16 -21.59
N VAL A 10 36.82 0.55 -20.59
CA VAL A 10 38.10 -0.18 -20.81
C VAL A 10 37.86 -1.44 -21.66
N PHE A 11 36.76 -2.13 -21.46
CA PHE A 11 36.40 -3.26 -22.34
C PHE A 11 35.98 -2.79 -23.72
N SER A 12 35.29 -1.67 -23.89
CA SER A 12 34.93 -1.14 -25.21
C SER A 12 36.14 -0.79 -26.05
N ASP A 13 37.22 -0.29 -25.44
CA ASP A 13 38.47 0.05 -26.14
C ASP A 13 39.26 -1.21 -26.52
N VAL A 14 39.30 -2.23 -25.69
CA VAL A 14 39.88 -3.54 -25.98
C VAL A 14 39.10 -4.26 -27.07
N TYR A 15 37.78 -4.21 -27.05
CA TYR A 15 36.92 -4.82 -28.08
C TYR A 15 36.94 -4.04 -29.40
N ALA A 16 37.11 -2.72 -29.39
CA ALA A 16 37.30 -1.94 -30.62
C ALA A 16 38.61 -2.31 -31.35
N GLN A 17 39.63 -2.70 -30.58
CA GLN A 17 40.92 -3.17 -31.17
C GLN A 17 40.85 -4.62 -31.67
N LEU A 18 40.03 -5.49 -31.03
CA LEU A 18 39.82 -6.89 -31.42
C LEU A 18 38.73 -7.07 -32.49
N GLY A 19 37.74 -6.17 -32.53
CA GLY A 19 36.57 -6.24 -33.42
C GLY A 19 36.91 -6.11 -34.91
N GLY A 20 38.07 -5.57 -35.25
CA GLY A 20 38.57 -5.57 -36.63
C GLY A 20 38.94 -6.95 -37.16
N ALA A 21 39.15 -7.94 -36.31
CA ALA A 21 39.55 -9.30 -36.67
C ALA A 21 38.38 -10.30 -36.81
N PHE A 22 37.23 -10.03 -36.23
CA PHE A 22 36.10 -10.98 -36.13
C PHE A 22 34.80 -10.57 -36.84
N GLY A 23 34.76 -9.50 -37.63
CA GLY A 23 33.62 -9.18 -38.49
C GLY A 23 32.28 -8.99 -37.79
N LEU A 24 32.28 -8.67 -36.48
CA LEU A 24 31.09 -8.45 -35.70
C LEU A 24 30.38 -7.17 -36.16
N SER A 25 29.21 -7.32 -36.73
CA SER A 25 28.40 -6.21 -37.24
C SER A 25 28.16 -5.17 -36.16
N ALA A 26 28.31 -3.89 -36.49
CA ALA A 26 28.11 -2.73 -35.62
C ALA A 26 26.75 -2.74 -34.86
N GLY A 27 25.80 -3.57 -35.31
CA GLY A 27 24.49 -3.79 -34.69
C GLY A 27 24.53 -4.50 -33.35
N VAL A 28 25.45 -5.44 -33.13
CA VAL A 28 25.54 -6.20 -31.85
C VAL A 28 26.12 -5.34 -30.73
N LEU A 29 27.11 -4.49 -31.07
CA LEU A 29 27.71 -3.53 -30.13
C LEU A 29 26.71 -2.42 -29.73
N SER A 30 25.89 -1.96 -30.67
CA SER A 30 24.85 -0.96 -30.39
C SER A 30 23.71 -1.54 -29.52
N PHE A 31 23.37 -2.81 -29.71
CA PHE A 31 22.35 -3.49 -28.92
C PHE A 31 22.79 -3.69 -27.46
N GLY A 32 24.04 -4.12 -27.25
CA GLY A 32 24.60 -4.26 -25.89
C GLY A 32 24.68 -2.93 -25.14
N ARG A 33 25.04 -1.85 -25.85
CA ARG A 33 25.11 -0.50 -25.27
C ARG A 33 23.73 0.06 -24.92
N THR A 34 22.73 -0.12 -25.77
CA THR A 34 21.35 0.33 -25.49
C THR A 34 20.70 -0.48 -24.38
N ALA A 35 20.89 -1.80 -24.35
CA ALA A 35 20.40 -2.65 -23.26
C ALA A 35 21.05 -2.28 -21.91
N GLY A 36 22.37 -2.00 -21.90
CA GLY A 36 23.09 -1.54 -20.71
C GLY A 36 22.59 -0.18 -20.19
N ILE A 37 22.33 0.78 -21.08
CA ILE A 37 21.79 2.10 -20.72
C ILE A 37 20.38 1.97 -20.17
N ILE A 38 19.52 1.14 -20.76
CA ILE A 38 18.14 0.90 -20.29
C ILE A 38 18.17 0.26 -18.89
N CYS A 39 19.05 -0.72 -18.67
CA CYS A 39 19.21 -1.35 -17.36
C CYS A 39 19.69 -0.37 -16.29
N LEU A 40 20.68 0.47 -16.63
CA LEU A 40 21.19 1.53 -15.75
C LEU A 40 20.10 2.56 -15.43
N ALA A 41 19.34 2.99 -16.43
CA ALA A 41 18.23 3.92 -16.24
C ALA A 41 17.14 3.32 -15.34
N LEU A 42 16.78 2.05 -15.56
CA LEU A 42 15.76 1.35 -14.74
C LEU A 42 16.21 1.18 -13.29
N THR A 43 17.48 0.80 -13.09
CA THR A 43 18.06 0.69 -11.74
C THR A 43 18.16 2.05 -11.04
N ALA A 44 18.57 3.10 -11.78
CA ALA A 44 18.61 4.45 -11.24
C ALA A 44 17.22 4.96 -10.84
N VAL A 45 16.19 4.70 -11.64
CA VAL A 45 14.81 5.06 -11.34
C VAL A 45 14.31 4.33 -10.07
N LEU A 46 14.61 3.03 -9.93
CA LEU A 46 14.23 2.26 -8.74
C LEU A 46 14.96 2.75 -7.48
N VAL A 47 16.24 3.06 -7.58
CA VAL A 47 17.03 3.61 -6.46
C VAL A 47 16.54 4.99 -6.08
N LEU A 48 16.29 5.86 -7.07
CA LEU A 48 15.74 7.20 -6.83
C LEU A 48 14.33 7.15 -6.22
N ALA A 49 13.48 6.23 -6.69
CA ALA A 49 12.16 6.01 -6.11
C ALA A 49 12.25 5.50 -4.67
N GLY A 50 13.19 4.61 -4.36
CA GLY A 50 13.45 4.13 -3.00
C GLY A 50 13.98 5.22 -2.07
N ILE A 51 14.93 6.03 -2.53
CA ILE A 51 15.47 7.19 -1.79
C ILE A 51 14.37 8.24 -1.59
N PHE A 52 13.58 8.51 -2.61
CA PHE A 52 12.47 9.46 -2.54
C PHE A 52 11.41 8.97 -1.53
N ALA A 53 11.03 7.70 -1.57
CA ALA A 53 10.13 7.07 -0.61
C ALA A 53 10.69 7.14 0.82
N TYR A 54 12.00 6.88 1.01
CA TYR A 54 12.67 6.98 2.31
C TYR A 54 12.69 8.41 2.85
N PHE A 55 13.01 9.41 2.01
CA PHE A 55 13.01 10.82 2.41
C PHE A 55 11.60 11.34 2.71
N CYS A 56 10.61 10.94 1.92
CA CYS A 56 9.22 11.28 2.15
C CYS A 56 8.66 10.63 3.44
N ALA A 57 9.06 9.39 3.74
CA ALA A 57 8.65 8.72 4.98
C ALA A 57 9.24 9.38 6.25
N ARG A 58 10.33 10.12 6.12
CA ARG A 58 11.00 10.77 7.24
C ARG A 58 10.52 12.20 7.55
N THR A 59 9.78 12.82 6.64
CA THR A 59 9.22 14.16 6.83
C THR A 59 7.71 14.07 7.09
N PRO A 60 7.18 14.69 8.19
CA PRO A 60 5.76 14.58 8.53
C PRO A 60 4.84 15.12 7.41
N ALA A 61 5.27 16.15 6.69
CA ALA A 61 4.56 16.68 5.52
C ALA A 61 4.69 15.79 4.26
N GLY A 62 5.76 14.98 4.16
CA GLY A 62 5.98 14.03 3.08
C GLY A 62 5.15 12.77 3.23
N TYR A 63 4.90 12.34 4.48
CA TYR A 63 4.05 11.20 4.78
C TYR A 63 2.60 11.42 4.29
N GLU A 64 2.06 12.63 4.50
CA GLU A 64 0.72 12.98 4.00
C GLU A 64 0.65 12.99 2.46
N ARG A 65 1.69 13.45 1.76
CA ARG A 65 1.75 13.45 0.29
C ARG A 65 1.97 12.05 -0.28
N LEU A 66 2.81 11.24 0.36
CA LEU A 66 2.99 9.82 -0.01
C LEU A 66 1.74 9.00 0.29
N ALA A 67 1.11 9.21 1.43
CA ALA A 67 -0.18 8.62 1.75
C ALA A 67 -1.25 9.03 0.72
N ALA A 68 -1.28 10.30 0.31
CA ALA A 68 -2.19 10.78 -0.75
C ALA A 68 -1.88 10.14 -2.12
N PHE A 69 -0.61 9.89 -2.45
CA PHE A 69 -0.21 9.23 -3.70
C PHE A 69 -0.46 7.71 -3.65
N LEU A 70 -0.22 7.07 -2.51
CA LEU A 70 -0.56 5.66 -2.26
C LEU A 70 -2.08 5.44 -2.20
N VAL A 71 -2.84 6.40 -1.66
CA VAL A 71 -4.31 6.40 -1.66
C VAL A 71 -4.87 6.53 -3.09
N LEU A 72 -4.09 7.02 -4.05
CA LEU A 72 -4.46 6.99 -5.47
C LEU A 72 -4.47 5.55 -6.03
N LEU A 73 -3.76 4.60 -5.41
CA LEU A 73 -3.94 3.18 -5.71
C LEU A 73 -5.25 2.69 -5.07
N PRO A 74 -6.17 2.10 -5.85
CA PRO A 74 -7.47 1.66 -5.35
C PRO A 74 -7.39 0.65 -4.21
N PHE A 75 -6.26 -0.04 -4.07
CA PHE A 75 -5.98 -0.99 -3.00
C PHE A 75 -5.74 -0.31 -1.64
N ALA A 76 -4.90 0.73 -1.61
CA ALA A 76 -4.57 1.44 -0.37
C ALA A 76 -5.79 2.15 0.24
N ARG A 77 -6.69 2.65 -0.61
CA ARG A 77 -7.95 3.27 -0.18
C ARG A 77 -8.87 2.27 0.51
N ARG A 78 -8.99 1.05 -0.03
CA ARG A 78 -9.78 -0.03 0.59
C ARG A 78 -9.24 -0.44 1.96
N VAL A 79 -7.92 -0.54 2.10
CA VAL A 79 -7.28 -0.87 3.38
C VAL A 79 -7.48 0.25 4.40
N SER A 80 -7.32 1.51 3.99
CA SER A 80 -7.56 2.68 4.84
C SER A 80 -9.00 2.75 5.35
N ASP A 81 -9.98 2.46 4.49
CA ASP A 81 -11.40 2.43 4.87
C ASP A 81 -11.67 1.31 5.89
N LYS A 82 -11.08 0.12 5.71
CA LYS A 82 -11.20 -1.00 6.66
C LYS A 82 -10.58 -0.67 8.02
N ILE A 83 -9.39 -0.07 8.04
CA ILE A 83 -8.73 0.39 9.27
C ILE A 83 -9.63 1.40 10.00
N SER A 84 -10.23 2.33 9.26
CA SER A 84 -11.14 3.32 9.85
C SER A 84 -12.35 2.66 10.49
N SER A 85 -13.01 1.73 9.77
CA SER A 85 -14.19 1.03 10.27
C SER A 85 -13.86 0.12 11.47
N GLY A 86 -12.71 -0.56 11.45
CA GLY A 86 -12.23 -1.40 12.56
C GLY A 86 -11.99 -0.57 13.83
N ARG A 87 -11.32 0.59 13.70
CA ARG A 87 -11.08 1.50 14.83
C ARG A 87 -12.37 2.04 15.42
N VAL A 88 -13.34 2.38 14.58
CA VAL A 88 -14.66 2.82 15.06
C VAL A 88 -15.37 1.68 15.81
N ALA A 89 -15.37 0.47 15.27
CA ALA A 89 -15.95 -0.70 15.91
C ALA A 89 -15.29 -0.98 17.28
N TYR A 90 -13.96 -0.89 17.34
CA TYR A 90 -13.21 -1.05 18.59
C TYR A 90 -13.57 0.02 19.63
N ALA A 91 -13.56 1.30 19.24
CA ALA A 91 -13.90 2.38 20.15
C ALA A 91 -15.36 2.29 20.64
N LEU A 92 -16.30 1.92 19.76
CA LEU A 92 -17.70 1.66 20.15
C LEU A 92 -17.81 0.49 21.11
N SER A 93 -17.11 -0.62 20.86
CA SER A 93 -17.16 -1.77 21.77
C SER A 93 -16.70 -1.41 23.19
N LEU A 94 -15.63 -0.61 23.30
CA LEU A 94 -15.12 -0.15 24.58
C LEU A 94 -16.11 0.78 25.32
N LEU A 95 -16.71 1.72 24.61
CA LEU A 95 -17.67 2.65 25.19
C LEU A 95 -18.94 1.93 25.65
N LEU A 96 -19.52 1.06 24.80
CA LEU A 96 -20.70 0.29 25.11
C LEU A 96 -20.47 -0.69 26.27
N SER A 97 -19.32 -1.41 26.27
CA SER A 97 -18.95 -2.31 27.37
C SER A 97 -18.68 -1.57 28.69
N SER A 98 -18.34 -0.29 28.62
CA SER A 98 -18.23 0.59 29.80
C SER A 98 -19.54 1.14 30.29
N GLY A 99 -20.67 0.79 29.66
CA GLY A 99 -22.02 1.19 30.07
C GLY A 99 -22.52 2.50 29.47
N TYR A 100 -21.79 3.08 28.49
CA TYR A 100 -22.31 4.23 27.76
C TYR A 100 -23.46 3.81 26.84
N ASP A 101 -24.46 4.65 26.72
CA ASP A 101 -25.50 4.45 25.72
C ASP A 101 -24.98 4.76 24.32
N ILE A 102 -25.59 4.17 23.30
CA ILE A 102 -25.13 4.30 21.91
C ILE A 102 -25.11 5.76 21.44
N ASP A 103 -26.06 6.57 21.84
CA ASP A 103 -26.13 7.99 21.49
C ASP A 103 -24.96 8.78 22.07
N GLU A 104 -24.59 8.49 23.31
CA GLU A 104 -23.44 9.12 23.97
C GLU A 104 -22.11 8.60 23.40
N ALA A 105 -22.01 7.30 23.17
CA ALA A 105 -20.86 6.69 22.54
C ALA A 105 -20.55 7.30 21.17
N VAL A 106 -21.54 7.49 20.32
CA VAL A 106 -21.39 8.11 18.99
C VAL A 106 -20.92 9.56 19.09
N ARG A 107 -21.37 10.33 20.08
CA ARG A 107 -20.92 11.72 20.31
C ARG A 107 -19.46 11.81 20.74
N LEU A 108 -18.96 10.84 21.48
CA LEU A 108 -17.57 10.80 21.97
C LEU A 108 -16.57 10.35 20.88
N LEU A 109 -17.02 9.56 19.90
CA LEU A 109 -16.17 9.00 18.86
C LEU A 109 -15.31 10.01 18.08
N PRO A 110 -15.80 11.20 17.66
CA PRO A 110 -14.98 12.16 16.90
C PRO A 110 -13.71 12.58 17.64
N GLY A 111 -13.73 12.63 18.98
CA GLY A 111 -12.58 12.93 19.81
C GLY A 111 -11.53 11.81 19.91
N LEU A 112 -11.93 10.58 19.61
CA LEU A 112 -11.08 9.39 19.68
C LEU A 112 -10.47 9.00 18.32
N LEU A 113 -10.99 9.56 17.23
CA LEU A 113 -10.63 9.20 15.87
C LEU A 113 -9.66 10.21 15.27
N THR A 114 -8.56 9.71 14.73
CA THR A 114 -7.54 10.54 14.08
C THR A 114 -7.81 10.72 12.57
N GLN A 115 -8.67 9.88 11.99
CA GLN A 115 -8.89 9.84 10.54
C GLN A 115 -10.07 10.73 10.14
N PRO A 116 -9.87 11.77 9.29
CA PRO A 116 -10.93 12.72 8.93
C PRO A 116 -12.09 12.07 8.18
N ALA A 117 -11.84 11.00 7.42
CA ALA A 117 -12.88 10.24 6.72
C ALA A 117 -13.84 9.52 7.70
N ALA A 118 -13.30 8.92 8.78
CA ALA A 118 -14.08 8.29 9.82
C ALA A 118 -14.90 9.32 10.60
N VAL A 119 -14.27 10.43 11.00
CA VAL A 119 -14.96 11.53 11.71
C VAL A 119 -16.14 12.07 10.90
N LYS A 120 -15.96 12.24 9.57
CA LYS A 120 -17.07 12.68 8.69
C LYS A 120 -18.22 11.67 8.67
N LYS A 121 -17.93 10.37 8.56
CA LYS A 121 -18.97 9.32 8.58
C LYS A 121 -19.71 9.27 9.93
N ILE A 122 -18.97 9.40 11.04
CA ILE A 122 -19.57 9.46 12.38
C ILE A 122 -20.44 10.71 12.54
N GLY A 123 -20.02 11.86 12.00
CA GLY A 123 -20.85 13.08 11.99
C GLY A 123 -22.18 12.88 11.26
N LEU A 124 -22.17 12.16 10.14
CA LEU A 124 -23.40 11.80 9.42
C LEU A 124 -24.29 10.87 10.28
N ILE A 125 -23.70 9.87 10.95
CA ILE A 125 -24.45 8.98 11.85
C ILE A 125 -25.07 9.78 12.98
N SER A 126 -24.30 10.64 13.66
CA SER A 126 -24.81 11.47 14.74
C SER A 126 -26.00 12.35 14.30
N SER A 127 -25.87 12.99 13.13
CA SER A 127 -26.96 13.83 12.60
C SER A 127 -28.22 13.05 12.23
N SER A 128 -28.11 11.83 11.69
CA SER A 128 -29.24 10.96 11.41
C SER A 128 -29.92 10.47 12.69
N MET A 129 -29.12 10.12 13.71
CA MET A 129 -29.68 9.72 15.03
C MET A 129 -30.40 10.88 15.73
N GLU A 130 -29.93 12.12 15.62
CA GLU A 130 -30.61 13.33 16.10
C GLU A 130 -31.96 13.57 15.41
N GLN A 131 -32.12 13.07 14.18
CA GLN A 131 -33.38 13.08 13.43
C GLN A 131 -34.31 11.91 13.79
N GLY A 132 -33.90 11.05 14.73
CA GLY A 132 -34.68 9.92 15.22
C GLY A 132 -34.46 8.61 14.49
N GLU A 133 -33.44 8.54 13.62
CA GLU A 133 -33.09 7.27 13.01
C GLU A 133 -32.36 6.35 13.99
N SER A 134 -32.50 5.05 13.80
CA SER A 134 -31.76 4.08 14.59
C SER A 134 -30.28 4.07 14.19
N PHE A 135 -29.38 3.81 15.13
CA PHE A 135 -27.95 3.68 14.87
C PHE A 135 -27.66 2.73 13.71
N SER A 136 -28.34 1.59 13.66
CA SER A 136 -28.12 0.58 12.60
C SER A 136 -28.52 1.09 11.19
N ALA A 137 -29.56 1.91 11.09
CA ALA A 137 -29.96 2.54 9.83
C ALA A 137 -28.96 3.61 9.42
N ALA A 138 -28.62 4.53 10.32
CA ALA A 138 -27.64 5.58 10.10
C ALA A 138 -26.25 5.05 9.76
N ALA A 139 -25.77 4.00 10.45
CA ALA A 139 -24.48 3.34 10.18
C ALA A 139 -24.43 2.69 8.80
N ARG A 140 -25.54 2.11 8.34
CA ARG A 140 -25.64 1.53 6.99
C ARG A 140 -25.64 2.61 5.92
N GLU A 141 -26.34 3.70 6.13
CA GLU A 141 -26.49 4.80 5.17
C GLU A 141 -25.19 5.61 5.02
N SER A 142 -24.47 5.82 6.11
CA SER A 142 -23.13 6.45 6.09
C SER A 142 -22.06 5.64 5.36
N GLY A 143 -22.31 4.35 5.10
CA GLY A 143 -21.33 3.44 4.52
C GLY A 143 -20.11 3.22 5.41
N LEU A 144 -20.27 3.36 6.75
CA LEU A 144 -19.23 3.06 7.73
C LEU A 144 -18.94 1.57 7.76
N PHE A 145 -20.00 0.77 7.86
CA PHE A 145 -19.95 -0.68 7.77
C PHE A 145 -20.64 -1.14 6.48
N SER A 146 -19.99 -2.01 5.71
CA SER A 146 -20.49 -2.44 4.41
C SER A 146 -20.91 -3.91 4.43
N GLY A 147 -21.88 -4.26 3.56
CA GLY A 147 -22.26 -5.65 3.29
C GLY A 147 -22.73 -6.42 4.51
N MET A 148 -22.02 -7.52 4.84
CA MET A 148 -22.34 -8.41 5.95
C MET A 148 -22.21 -7.70 7.30
N TYR A 149 -21.26 -6.81 7.47
CA TYR A 149 -20.99 -6.10 8.73
C TYR A 149 -22.15 -5.19 9.11
N ALA A 150 -22.73 -4.45 8.17
CA ALA A 150 -23.90 -3.63 8.42
C ALA A 150 -25.13 -4.46 8.87
N ARG A 151 -25.26 -5.70 8.36
CA ARG A 151 -26.31 -6.63 8.81
C ARG A 151 -26.07 -7.10 10.24
N LEU A 152 -24.83 -7.43 10.60
CA LEU A 152 -24.47 -7.82 11.97
C LEU A 152 -24.76 -6.70 12.97
N VAL A 153 -24.44 -5.45 12.62
CA VAL A 153 -24.78 -4.26 13.42
C VAL A 153 -26.30 -4.15 13.62
N GLY A 154 -27.09 -4.36 12.55
CA GLY A 154 -28.55 -4.37 12.62
C GLY A 154 -29.09 -5.42 13.57
N LEU A 155 -28.56 -6.64 13.51
CA LEU A 155 -28.94 -7.73 14.41
C LEU A 155 -28.57 -7.44 15.87
N GLY A 156 -27.32 -6.99 16.11
CA GLY A 156 -26.86 -6.62 17.46
C GLY A 156 -27.65 -5.46 18.08
N SER A 157 -28.04 -4.48 17.25
CA SER A 157 -28.88 -3.37 17.70
C SER A 157 -30.30 -3.83 18.11
N GLN A 158 -30.86 -4.84 17.43
CA GLN A 158 -32.19 -5.39 17.75
C GLN A 158 -32.15 -6.33 18.95
N SER A 159 -31.07 -7.08 19.14
CA SER A 159 -30.93 -8.02 20.25
C SER A 159 -30.40 -7.38 21.55
N GLY A 160 -29.95 -6.12 21.50
CA GLY A 160 -29.32 -5.46 22.64
C GLY A 160 -27.89 -5.92 22.93
N THR A 161 -27.23 -6.64 21.99
CA THR A 161 -25.86 -7.15 22.12
C THR A 161 -24.90 -6.39 21.20
N LEU A 162 -25.12 -5.10 21.06
CA LEU A 162 -24.34 -4.27 20.12
C LEU A 162 -22.87 -4.17 20.53
N ASP A 163 -22.57 -4.19 21.82
CA ASP A 163 -21.22 -4.22 22.39
C ASP A 163 -20.41 -5.44 21.93
N GLU A 164 -21.01 -6.64 22.06
CA GLU A 164 -20.38 -7.88 21.59
C GLU A 164 -20.19 -7.91 20.08
N VAL A 165 -21.19 -7.41 19.34
CA VAL A 165 -21.10 -7.32 17.87
C VAL A 165 -20.01 -6.36 17.46
N MET A 166 -19.85 -5.19 18.12
CA MET A 166 -18.78 -4.25 17.83
C MET A 166 -17.41 -4.81 18.14
N ALA A 167 -17.24 -5.54 19.25
CA ALA A 167 -15.98 -6.23 19.57
C ALA A 167 -15.64 -7.28 18.51
N ARG A 168 -16.62 -8.07 18.09
CA ARG A 168 -16.43 -9.07 17.03
C ARG A 168 -16.11 -8.45 15.68
N LEU A 169 -16.78 -7.33 15.33
CA LEU A 169 -16.47 -6.59 14.11
C LEU A 169 -15.04 -6.07 14.09
N SER A 170 -14.57 -5.50 15.20
CA SER A 170 -13.19 -5.05 15.33
C SER A 170 -12.20 -6.17 15.03
N ALA A 171 -12.37 -7.33 15.67
CA ALA A 171 -11.50 -8.50 15.43
C ALA A 171 -11.56 -9.00 13.98
N MET A 172 -12.73 -8.96 13.33
CA MET A 172 -12.87 -9.34 11.93
C MET A 172 -12.15 -8.35 11.00
N TYR A 173 -12.24 -7.05 11.26
CA TYR A 173 -11.51 -6.04 10.50
C TYR A 173 -9.99 -6.17 10.69
N ASP A 174 -9.52 -6.45 11.91
CA ASP A 174 -8.10 -6.66 12.19
C ASP A 174 -7.57 -7.87 11.41
N ALA A 175 -8.28 -9.00 11.40
CA ALA A 175 -7.92 -10.16 10.60
C ALA A 175 -7.88 -9.86 9.09
N GLU A 176 -8.85 -9.13 8.56
CA GLU A 176 -8.85 -8.72 7.14
C GLU A 176 -7.71 -7.76 6.78
N ILE A 177 -7.31 -6.91 7.72
CA ILE A 177 -6.16 -6.00 7.55
C ILE A 177 -4.86 -6.79 7.54
N GLU A 178 -4.70 -7.73 8.49
CA GLU A 178 -3.53 -8.61 8.56
C GLU A 178 -3.38 -9.46 7.29
N GLU A 179 -4.46 -10.07 6.81
CA GLU A 179 -4.48 -10.84 5.57
C GLU A 179 -4.11 -9.97 4.36
N GLY A 180 -4.67 -8.76 4.28
CA GLY A 180 -4.34 -7.79 3.25
C GLY A 180 -2.86 -7.38 3.27
N MET A 181 -2.30 -7.16 4.45
CA MET A 181 -0.88 -6.84 4.63
C MET A 181 0.03 -8.02 4.30
N ALA A 182 -0.33 -9.23 4.72
CA ALA A 182 0.40 -10.45 4.38
C ALA A 182 0.45 -10.69 2.86
N GLY A 183 -0.64 -10.40 2.15
CA GLY A 183 -0.69 -10.44 0.69
C GLY A 183 0.28 -9.47 0.02
N VAL A 184 0.41 -8.26 0.54
CA VAL A 184 1.39 -7.27 0.04
C VAL A 184 2.83 -7.72 0.31
N LEU A 185 3.12 -8.15 1.53
CA LEU A 185 4.44 -8.66 1.91
C LEU A 185 4.83 -9.89 1.08
N GLY A 186 3.87 -10.81 0.86
CA GLY A 186 4.07 -11.98 0.02
C GLY A 186 4.35 -11.67 -1.45
N ALA A 187 3.91 -10.52 -1.97
CA ALA A 187 4.20 -10.07 -3.33
C ALA A 187 5.57 -9.37 -3.46
N VAL A 188 6.09 -8.81 -2.36
CA VAL A 188 7.37 -8.10 -2.35
C VAL A 188 8.54 -9.05 -2.59
N GLU A 189 8.53 -10.23 -1.97
CA GLU A 189 9.60 -11.22 -2.10
C GLU A 189 9.79 -11.70 -3.56
N PRO A 190 8.77 -12.21 -4.28
CA PRO A 190 8.90 -12.56 -5.69
C PRO A 190 9.28 -11.38 -6.57
N ALA A 191 8.81 -10.17 -6.26
CA ALA A 191 9.17 -8.97 -7.02
C ALA A 191 10.67 -8.66 -6.91
N ILE A 192 11.24 -8.72 -5.70
CA ILE A 192 12.68 -8.52 -5.49
C ILE A 192 13.49 -9.59 -6.23
N VAL A 193 13.10 -10.86 -6.14
CA VAL A 193 13.77 -11.97 -6.84
C VAL A 193 13.72 -11.77 -8.35
N ALA A 194 12.56 -11.38 -8.90
CA ALA A 194 12.40 -11.11 -10.33
C ALA A 194 13.31 -9.96 -10.80
N VAL A 195 13.38 -8.87 -10.03
CA VAL A 195 14.27 -7.72 -10.34
C VAL A 195 15.74 -8.14 -10.30
N LEU A 196 16.17 -8.84 -9.25
CA LEU A 196 17.56 -9.31 -9.12
C LEU A 196 17.93 -10.28 -10.23
N SER A 197 17.06 -11.24 -10.55
CA SER A 197 17.29 -12.22 -11.62
C SER A 197 17.40 -11.54 -12.98
N THR A 198 16.57 -10.53 -13.24
CA THR A 198 16.61 -9.74 -14.46
C THR A 198 17.93 -8.98 -14.58
N VAL A 199 18.38 -8.32 -13.50
CA VAL A 199 19.65 -7.59 -13.47
C VAL A 199 20.83 -8.53 -13.70
N ILE A 200 20.86 -9.68 -13.01
CA ILE A 200 21.93 -10.68 -13.17
C ILE A 200 21.91 -11.24 -14.60
N GLY A 201 20.74 -11.57 -15.14
CA GLY A 201 20.59 -12.07 -16.51
C GLY A 201 21.12 -11.09 -17.56
N ILE A 202 20.82 -9.80 -17.42
CA ILE A 202 21.31 -8.75 -18.34
C ILE A 202 22.83 -8.60 -18.23
N VAL A 203 23.39 -8.66 -17.02
CA VAL A 203 24.84 -8.59 -16.80
C VAL A 203 25.54 -9.78 -17.45
N LEU A 204 25.02 -10.99 -17.25
CA LEU A 204 25.56 -12.22 -17.87
C LEU A 204 25.49 -12.17 -19.41
N LEU A 205 24.36 -11.73 -19.97
CA LEU A 205 24.18 -11.55 -21.41
C LEU A 205 25.16 -10.50 -21.95
N SER A 206 25.38 -9.39 -21.25
CA SER A 206 26.32 -8.33 -21.65
C SER A 206 27.75 -8.80 -21.69
N VAL A 207 28.13 -9.77 -20.84
CA VAL A 207 29.50 -10.34 -20.82
C VAL A 207 29.64 -11.48 -21.82
N MET A 208 28.62 -12.32 -22.00
CA MET A 208 28.67 -13.50 -22.87
C MET A 208 28.54 -13.16 -24.37
N LEU A 209 27.71 -12.13 -24.69
CA LEU A 209 27.44 -11.76 -26.07
C LEU A 209 28.71 -11.39 -26.89
N PRO A 210 29.75 -10.70 -26.33
CA PRO A 210 30.98 -10.43 -27.03
C PRO A 210 31.95 -11.62 -27.07
N LEU A 211 31.68 -12.71 -26.34
CA LEU A 211 32.53 -13.91 -26.32
C LEU A 211 32.07 -15.00 -27.31
N LEU A 212 30.87 -14.87 -27.87
CA LEU A 212 30.28 -15.77 -28.85
C LEU A 212 30.46 -15.23 -30.25
#